data_436c6e5871395082c76f93d6e03a4671
#
_entry.id   436c6e5871395082c76f93d6e03a4671
#
_cell.length_a   1.000
_cell.length_b   1.000
_cell.length_c   1.000
_cell.angle_alpha   90.00
_cell.angle_beta   90.00
_cell.angle_gamma   90.00
#
_symmetry.space_group_name_H-M   'P 1'
#
loop_
_entity.id
_entity.type
_entity.pdbx_description
1 polymer ?
#
loop_
_entity_poly.entity_id
_entity_poly.type
_entity_poly.pdbx_seq_one_letter_code
_entity_poly.pdbx_strand_id
1 'polypeptide(L)'
;VEKEKKQTVKASMKKESTMKSRMNRLKGAGILMAAVVAAGSLQIPAMAQVEAAENNPVVETTITEADSFGASSSQGAQLNFSNIGATYNVKDYGASTSLDDNYPAFQAALDAANKYQKKHPGSQCKVVIPKGTYRIKGESGHGLIVYSNTWIYAEGATIKRRSDYNWHLMQTDMSGKGYNVTRNVKIEGGTWDGQGKETKNTNSVFRFAHASNMAFINCTVQNSFNAHIIELGGVKGFTAQGCTVKKYSQNDSSLKKEAIQLDICNNKTIMPGTATDDALCSDVLIENNTFTDLYRAVGSHSAVVGLYYDNVVIKNNVFSNIKGKAINTYNYTNCIIR
;
A
#
# COMPACT_ATOMS: atom_id res chain seq x y z
N VAL A 1 -17.15 26.68 -43.24
CA VAL A 1 -17.47 26.58 -41.78
C VAL A 1 -18.73 25.74 -41.56
N GLU A 2 -19.81 25.95 -42.33
CA GLU A 2 -21.07 25.19 -42.13
C GLU A 2 -21.04 23.75 -42.66
N LYS A 3 -20.27 23.48 -43.74
CA LYS A 3 -20.01 22.09 -44.23
C LYS A 3 -19.19 21.24 -43.29
N GLU A 4 -18.23 21.81 -42.58
CA GLU A 4 -17.40 21.09 -41.59
C GLU A 4 -18.16 20.72 -40.34
N LYS A 5 -19.05 21.61 -39.84
CA LYS A 5 -19.91 21.30 -38.69
C LYS A 5 -20.89 20.15 -39.01
N LYS A 6 -21.43 20.05 -40.21
CA LYS A 6 -22.31 18.94 -40.60
C LYS A 6 -21.58 17.59 -40.73
N GLN A 7 -20.31 17.59 -41.12
CA GLN A 7 -19.51 16.37 -41.18
C GLN A 7 -19.13 15.85 -39.77
N THR A 8 -18.82 16.77 -38.85
CA THR A 8 -18.44 16.38 -37.45
C THR A 8 -19.64 15.78 -36.70
N VAL A 9 -20.85 16.34 -36.90
CA VAL A 9 -22.08 15.80 -36.29
C VAL A 9 -22.45 14.43 -36.88
N LYS A 10 -22.31 14.20 -38.19
CA LYS A 10 -22.53 12.87 -38.80
C LYS A 10 -21.52 11.80 -38.31
N ALA A 11 -20.26 12.16 -38.10
CA ALA A 11 -19.26 11.27 -37.58
C ALA A 11 -19.52 10.89 -36.10
N SER A 12 -19.99 11.81 -35.28
CA SER A 12 -20.39 11.58 -33.89
C SER A 12 -21.59 10.63 -33.79
N MET A 13 -22.64 10.86 -34.57
CA MET A 13 -23.82 9.99 -34.58
C MET A 13 -23.54 8.56 -35.07
N LYS A 14 -22.61 8.41 -36.02
CA LYS A 14 -22.18 7.07 -36.51
C LYS A 14 -21.36 6.29 -35.45
N LYS A 15 -20.55 6.97 -34.63
CA LYS A 15 -19.85 6.37 -33.50
C LYS A 15 -20.80 5.89 -32.39
N GLU A 16 -21.83 6.68 -32.09
CA GLU A 16 -22.81 6.34 -31.03
C GLU A 16 -23.70 5.15 -31.45
N SER A 17 -24.13 5.08 -32.71
CA SER A 17 -24.87 3.94 -33.27
C SER A 17 -24.05 2.63 -33.24
N THR A 18 -22.76 2.70 -33.54
CA THR A 18 -21.84 1.54 -33.52
C THR A 18 -21.59 1.05 -32.08
N MET A 19 -21.56 1.97 -31.12
CA MET A 19 -21.38 1.65 -29.71
C MET A 19 -22.62 0.96 -29.11
N LYS A 20 -23.83 1.45 -29.44
CA LYS A 20 -25.11 0.82 -29.05
C LYS A 20 -25.28 -0.56 -29.65
N SER A 21 -24.85 -0.78 -30.91
CA SER A 21 -24.89 -2.11 -31.57
C SER A 21 -23.92 -3.11 -30.92
N ARG A 22 -22.74 -2.68 -30.46
CA ARG A 22 -21.80 -3.52 -29.73
C ARG A 22 -22.29 -3.88 -28.33
N MET A 23 -22.94 -2.94 -27.61
CA MET A 23 -23.53 -3.20 -26.29
C MET A 23 -24.69 -4.21 -26.35
N ASN A 24 -25.52 -4.17 -27.42
CA ASN A 24 -26.61 -5.16 -27.57
C ASN A 24 -26.13 -6.55 -27.95
N ARG A 25 -24.98 -6.70 -28.63
CA ARG A 25 -24.36 -8.02 -28.88
C ARG A 25 -23.76 -8.66 -27.60
N LEU A 26 -23.29 -7.85 -26.64
CA LEU A 26 -22.77 -8.35 -25.36
C LEU A 26 -23.89 -8.78 -24.40
N LYS A 27 -25.12 -8.25 -24.54
CA LYS A 27 -26.29 -8.70 -23.77
C LYS A 27 -26.87 -10.04 -24.25
N GLY A 28 -26.62 -10.43 -25.49
CA GLY A 28 -27.08 -11.71 -26.06
C GLY A 28 -26.16 -12.90 -25.78
N ALA A 29 -24.91 -12.67 -25.35
CA ALA A 29 -23.96 -13.73 -25.05
C ALA A 29 -23.98 -14.19 -23.57
N GLY A 30 -24.73 -13.52 -22.72
CA GLY A 30 -24.82 -13.80 -21.28
C GLY A 30 -25.86 -14.85 -20.86
N ILE A 31 -26.63 -15.41 -21.79
CA ILE A 31 -27.76 -16.32 -21.44
C ILE A 31 -27.54 -17.79 -21.84
N LEU A 32 -26.36 -18.14 -22.37
CA LEU A 32 -26.11 -19.53 -22.82
C LEU A 32 -24.97 -20.25 -22.05
N MET A 33 -24.68 -19.88 -20.81
CA MET A 33 -23.77 -20.63 -19.93
C MET A 33 -24.37 -21.03 -18.57
N ALA A 34 -25.69 -21.18 -18.48
CA ALA A 34 -26.38 -21.62 -17.26
C ALA A 34 -27.00 -23.02 -17.34
N ALA A 35 -26.56 -23.89 -18.24
CA ALA A 35 -27.18 -25.21 -18.39
C ALA A 35 -26.20 -26.33 -18.76
N VAL A 36 -25.07 -26.48 -18.07
CA VAL A 36 -24.33 -27.76 -17.97
C VAL A 36 -23.42 -27.72 -16.73
N VAL A 37 -23.97 -27.88 -15.54
CA VAL A 37 -23.29 -28.50 -14.39
C VAL A 37 -24.39 -29.13 -13.50
N ALA A 38 -24.86 -30.28 -13.91
CA ALA A 38 -25.61 -31.17 -13.04
C ALA A 38 -25.07 -32.58 -13.30
N ALA A 39 -24.00 -32.95 -12.63
CA ALA A 39 -23.63 -34.30 -12.20
C ALA A 39 -22.13 -34.31 -11.80
N GLY A 40 -21.88 -34.32 -10.50
CA GLY A 40 -20.54 -34.52 -9.96
C GLY A 40 -20.43 -33.93 -8.55
N SER A 41 -20.95 -34.68 -7.56
CA SER A 41 -20.83 -34.32 -6.14
C SER A 41 -19.38 -34.43 -5.68
N LEU A 42 -18.65 -33.32 -5.70
CA LEU A 42 -17.49 -33.12 -4.83
C LEU A 42 -17.94 -32.24 -3.66
N GLN A 43 -18.03 -32.83 -2.49
CA GLN A 43 -18.23 -32.10 -1.25
C GLN A 43 -16.96 -31.25 -0.97
N ILE A 44 -17.08 -29.95 -1.19
CA ILE A 44 -16.11 -28.98 -0.65
C ILE A 44 -16.55 -28.73 0.80
N PRO A 45 -15.69 -28.89 1.81
CA PRO A 45 -16.07 -28.53 3.18
C PRO A 45 -16.40 -27.04 3.25
N ALA A 46 -17.54 -26.74 3.86
CA ALA A 46 -18.03 -25.39 4.06
C ALA A 46 -16.99 -24.55 4.82
N MET A 47 -16.51 -23.50 4.20
CA MET A 47 -15.79 -22.43 4.90
C MET A 47 -16.78 -21.73 5.82
N ALA A 48 -16.54 -21.80 7.12
CA ALA A 48 -17.33 -21.09 8.10
C ALA A 48 -17.23 -19.58 7.85
N GLN A 49 -18.34 -18.98 7.48
CA GLN A 49 -18.49 -17.51 7.53
C GLN A 49 -18.64 -17.13 9.00
N VAL A 50 -17.64 -16.44 9.54
CA VAL A 50 -17.78 -15.78 10.84
C VAL A 50 -18.43 -14.42 10.59
N GLU A 51 -19.72 -14.32 10.76
CA GLU A 51 -20.42 -13.05 10.88
C GLU A 51 -20.05 -12.43 12.23
N ALA A 52 -19.55 -11.19 12.19
CA ALA A 52 -19.30 -10.42 13.41
C ALA A 52 -20.64 -10.04 14.02
N ALA A 53 -21.04 -10.72 15.11
CA ALA A 53 -22.13 -10.30 15.98
C ALA A 53 -21.66 -9.10 16.81
N GLU A 54 -22.49 -8.07 16.86
CA GLU A 54 -22.33 -6.95 17.78
C GLU A 54 -22.42 -7.48 19.24
N ASN A 55 -21.42 -7.14 20.07
CA ASN A 55 -21.33 -7.44 21.50
C ASN A 55 -21.00 -8.90 21.87
N ASN A 56 -19.79 -9.37 21.58
CA ASN A 56 -19.27 -10.57 22.23
C ASN A 56 -17.94 -10.29 22.97
N PRO A 57 -17.75 -10.87 24.16
CA PRO A 57 -16.49 -10.78 24.90
C PRO A 57 -15.37 -11.48 24.13
N VAL A 58 -14.18 -10.96 24.29
CA VAL A 58 -12.95 -11.54 23.74
C VAL A 58 -12.85 -13.01 24.17
N VAL A 59 -13.03 -13.93 23.24
CA VAL A 59 -12.71 -15.32 23.45
C VAL A 59 -11.24 -15.51 23.11
N GLU A 60 -10.40 -15.64 24.13
CA GLU A 60 -9.05 -16.15 23.95
C GLU A 60 -9.13 -17.63 23.53
N THR A 61 -8.98 -17.87 22.25
CA THR A 61 -8.78 -19.24 21.75
C THR A 61 -7.29 -19.52 21.78
N THR A 62 -6.83 -20.26 22.76
CA THR A 62 -5.50 -20.86 22.77
C THR A 62 -5.47 -21.91 21.66
N ILE A 63 -4.88 -21.58 20.52
CA ILE A 63 -4.60 -22.55 19.48
C ILE A 63 -3.30 -23.25 19.91
N THR A 64 -3.43 -24.48 20.40
CA THR A 64 -2.29 -25.39 20.55
C THR A 64 -1.68 -25.62 19.17
N GLU A 65 -0.34 -25.62 19.10
CA GLU A 65 0.44 -25.81 17.87
C GLU A 65 -0.12 -26.97 17.05
N ALA A 66 -0.77 -26.64 15.95
CA ALA A 66 -1.13 -27.63 14.94
C ALA A 66 0.09 -27.84 14.04
N ASP A 67 0.38 -29.13 13.85
CA ASP A 67 1.48 -29.68 13.11
C ASP A 67 1.92 -28.91 11.86
N SER A 68 3.22 -28.84 11.68
CA SER A 68 3.94 -28.26 10.57
C SER A 68 3.49 -28.80 9.21
N PHE A 69 2.48 -28.21 8.63
CA PHE A 69 2.40 -28.16 7.18
C PHE A 69 3.57 -27.29 6.73
N GLY A 70 4.42 -27.79 5.82
CA GLY A 70 5.64 -27.15 5.38
C GLY A 70 5.43 -25.81 4.66
N ALA A 71 4.76 -24.88 5.33
CA ALA A 71 4.66 -23.50 4.91
C ALA A 71 6.01 -22.85 5.20
N SER A 72 6.67 -22.39 4.15
CA SER A 72 7.82 -21.51 4.28
C SER A 72 7.42 -20.34 5.18
N SER A 73 8.07 -20.22 6.34
CA SER A 73 7.83 -19.07 7.21
C SER A 73 8.36 -17.83 6.51
N SER A 74 7.48 -16.92 6.09
CA SER A 74 7.94 -15.63 5.57
C SER A 74 8.79 -14.94 6.61
N GLN A 75 10.00 -14.61 6.23
CA GLN A 75 10.89 -13.81 7.07
C GLN A 75 10.70 -12.30 6.79
N GLY A 76 9.78 -11.95 5.88
CA GLY A 76 9.54 -10.57 5.48
C GLY A 76 10.74 -9.92 4.81
N ALA A 77 10.95 -8.64 5.08
CA ALA A 77 12.11 -7.90 4.57
C ALA A 77 13.41 -8.37 5.22
N GLN A 78 14.39 -8.75 4.41
CA GLN A 78 15.72 -9.12 4.85
C GLN A 78 16.61 -7.89 4.91
N LEU A 79 16.59 -7.18 6.03
CA LEU A 79 17.29 -5.91 6.21
C LEU A 79 18.47 -6.07 7.19
N ASN A 80 19.64 -5.63 6.74
CA ASN A 80 20.81 -5.49 7.57
C ASN A 80 21.44 -4.10 7.34
N PHE A 81 21.25 -3.19 8.31
CA PHE A 81 21.84 -1.85 8.28
C PHE A 81 23.10 -1.76 9.14
N SER A 82 24.03 -2.69 8.94
CA SER A 82 25.32 -2.73 9.65
C SER A 82 26.43 -1.88 8.97
N ASN A 83 26.27 -1.56 7.69
CA ASN A 83 27.24 -0.78 6.92
C ASN A 83 26.73 0.64 6.63
N ILE A 84 26.56 1.43 7.68
CA ILE A 84 26.16 2.85 7.53
C ILE A 84 27.37 3.69 7.15
N GLY A 85 27.46 4.03 5.85
CA GLY A 85 28.55 4.85 5.32
C GLY A 85 28.39 6.34 5.61
N ALA A 86 27.14 6.83 5.74
CA ALA A 86 26.86 8.22 6.06
C ALA A 86 25.52 8.39 6.78
N THR A 87 25.45 9.46 7.60
CA THR A 87 24.21 9.86 8.29
C THR A 87 23.90 11.33 7.92
N TYR A 88 22.64 11.58 7.58
CA TYR A 88 22.13 12.88 7.17
C TYR A 88 20.99 13.30 8.10
N ASN A 89 21.10 14.47 8.72
CA ASN A 89 20.04 15.02 9.55
C ASN A 89 19.24 16.03 8.72
N VAL A 90 17.93 15.91 8.65
CA VAL A 90 17.09 16.84 7.88
C VAL A 90 17.25 18.31 8.30
N LYS A 91 17.63 18.56 9.57
CA LYS A 91 17.91 19.92 10.06
C LYS A 91 19.12 20.55 9.41
N ASP A 92 20.12 19.77 9.03
CA ASP A 92 21.33 20.27 8.34
C ASP A 92 20.99 20.76 6.92
N TYR A 93 19.81 20.41 6.43
CA TYR A 93 19.23 20.84 5.15
C TYR A 93 18.14 21.91 5.31
N GLY A 94 17.99 22.46 6.52
CA GLY A 94 17.07 23.54 6.79
C GLY A 94 15.71 23.14 7.36
N ALA A 95 15.48 21.86 7.69
CA ALA A 95 14.21 21.46 8.30
C ALA A 95 14.00 22.13 9.67
N SER A 96 12.78 22.63 9.87
CA SER A 96 12.39 23.28 11.13
C SER A 96 10.91 23.04 11.44
N THR A 97 10.61 22.91 12.72
CA THR A 97 9.22 22.77 13.19
C THR A 97 8.40 24.05 13.00
N SER A 98 9.05 25.20 12.79
CA SER A 98 8.42 26.48 12.50
C SER A 98 8.04 26.67 11.03
N LEU A 99 8.63 25.87 10.12
CA LEU A 99 8.34 25.97 8.69
C LEU A 99 6.98 25.36 8.37
N ASP A 100 6.30 25.98 7.44
CA ASP A 100 5.04 25.49 6.91
C ASP A 100 5.24 24.39 5.85
N ASP A 101 6.43 24.33 5.24
CA ASP A 101 6.82 23.26 4.34
C ASP A 101 8.29 22.85 4.55
N ASN A 102 8.49 21.59 4.94
CA ASN A 102 9.80 20.99 5.11
C ASN A 102 10.17 20.06 3.94
N TYR A 103 9.34 19.97 2.89
CA TYR A 103 9.62 19.08 1.76
C TYR A 103 11.02 19.28 1.18
N PRO A 104 11.47 20.53 0.86
CA PRO A 104 12.79 20.73 0.27
C PRO A 104 13.93 20.19 1.13
N ALA A 105 13.86 20.40 2.44
CA ALA A 105 14.91 19.96 3.37
C ALA A 105 14.94 18.44 3.53
N PHE A 106 13.76 17.81 3.63
CA PHE A 106 13.66 16.36 3.73
C PHE A 106 14.12 15.67 2.44
N GLN A 107 13.68 16.19 1.29
CA GLN A 107 14.08 15.62 0.00
C GLN A 107 15.58 15.81 -0.23
N ALA A 108 16.16 16.98 0.10
CA ALA A 108 17.59 17.22 -0.02
C ALA A 108 18.43 16.25 0.83
N ALA A 109 17.98 15.89 2.04
CA ALA A 109 18.66 14.90 2.85
C ALA A 109 18.60 13.49 2.22
N LEU A 110 17.44 13.09 1.68
CA LEU A 110 17.26 11.83 0.94
C LEU A 110 18.12 11.80 -0.33
N ASP A 111 18.17 12.89 -1.08
CA ASP A 111 18.97 13.03 -2.30
C ASP A 111 20.47 12.96 -1.98
N ALA A 112 20.91 13.56 -0.88
CA ALA A 112 22.30 13.47 -0.42
C ALA A 112 22.68 12.04 -0.07
N ALA A 113 21.79 11.29 0.61
CA ALA A 113 21.97 9.89 0.88
C ALA A 113 22.11 9.06 -0.41
N ASN A 114 21.21 9.28 -1.37
CA ASN A 114 21.24 8.61 -2.68
C ASN A 114 22.54 8.95 -3.46
N LYS A 115 22.96 10.21 -3.45
CA LYS A 115 24.21 10.65 -4.10
C LYS A 115 25.44 10.00 -3.47
N TYR A 116 25.45 9.84 -2.15
CA TYR A 116 26.54 9.14 -1.46
C TYR A 116 26.60 7.67 -1.87
N GLN A 117 25.49 6.98 -1.84
CA GLN A 117 25.38 5.55 -2.19
C GLN A 117 25.80 5.27 -3.64
N LYS A 118 25.47 6.18 -4.58
CA LYS A 118 25.93 6.08 -5.97
C LYS A 118 27.44 6.17 -6.11
N LYS A 119 28.12 6.91 -5.20
CA LYS A 119 29.60 7.01 -5.17
C LYS A 119 30.26 5.88 -4.38
N HIS A 120 29.53 5.24 -3.47
CA HIS A 120 29.99 4.18 -2.58
C HIS A 120 29.07 2.98 -2.69
N PRO A 121 29.14 2.19 -3.78
CA PRO A 121 28.28 1.04 -3.99
C PRO A 121 28.35 0.05 -2.81
N GLY A 122 27.19 -0.45 -2.36
CA GLY A 122 27.08 -1.32 -1.20
C GLY A 122 26.95 -0.61 0.14
N SER A 123 27.21 0.69 0.23
CA SER A 123 26.97 1.47 1.45
C SER A 123 25.49 1.72 1.67
N GLN A 124 25.13 1.86 2.95
CA GLN A 124 23.80 2.27 3.41
C GLN A 124 23.90 3.64 4.05
N CYS A 125 22.81 4.39 4.01
CA CYS A 125 22.73 5.70 4.65
C CYS A 125 21.60 5.74 5.67
N LYS A 126 21.83 6.50 6.75
CA LYS A 126 20.81 6.84 7.72
C LYS A 126 20.34 8.28 7.50
N VAL A 127 19.04 8.50 7.39
CA VAL A 127 18.42 9.84 7.39
C VAL A 127 17.70 10.01 8.71
N VAL A 128 18.10 11.01 9.49
CA VAL A 128 17.57 11.28 10.82
C VAL A 128 16.58 12.42 10.75
N ILE A 129 15.38 12.19 11.25
CA ILE A 129 14.34 13.19 11.47
C ILE A 129 14.21 13.39 12.99
N PRO A 130 14.78 14.45 13.57
CA PRO A 130 14.74 14.68 15.01
C PRO A 130 13.32 14.92 15.52
N LYS A 131 13.13 14.70 16.82
CA LYS A 131 11.87 14.98 17.51
C LYS A 131 11.31 16.36 17.16
N GLY A 132 10.01 16.41 16.84
CA GLY A 132 9.31 17.63 16.46
C GLY A 132 8.17 17.36 15.47
N THR A 133 7.41 18.39 15.14
CA THR A 133 6.33 18.30 14.15
C THR A 133 6.74 19.04 12.87
N TYR A 134 6.80 18.29 11.76
CA TYR A 134 7.19 18.81 10.46
C TYR A 134 6.04 18.69 9.48
N ARG A 135 5.77 19.74 8.71
CA ARG A 135 4.76 19.73 7.65
C ARG A 135 5.42 19.51 6.30
N ILE A 136 4.84 18.68 5.46
CA ILE A 136 5.34 18.34 4.13
C ILE A 136 4.30 18.72 3.11
N LYS A 137 4.62 19.62 2.21
CA LYS A 137 3.78 20.00 1.08
C LYS A 137 4.02 19.09 -0.13
N GLY A 138 5.26 18.86 -0.47
CA GLY A 138 5.67 18.12 -1.66
C GLY A 138 5.75 19.01 -2.91
N GLU A 139 6.02 18.38 -4.04
CA GLU A 139 6.04 19.02 -5.35
C GLU A 139 4.89 18.51 -6.23
N SER A 140 4.68 19.17 -7.35
CA SER A 140 3.69 18.74 -8.33
C SER A 140 4.03 17.35 -8.85
N GLY A 141 3.11 16.42 -8.66
CA GLY A 141 3.21 15.06 -9.15
C GLY A 141 3.77 14.03 -8.17
N HIS A 142 4.40 14.42 -7.04
CA HIS A 142 4.92 13.46 -6.06
C HIS A 142 5.17 14.05 -4.67
N GLY A 143 5.18 13.19 -3.65
CA GLY A 143 5.67 13.50 -2.32
C GLY A 143 7.16 13.21 -2.18
N LEU A 144 7.60 12.94 -0.95
CA LEU A 144 8.97 12.53 -0.69
C LEU A 144 9.30 11.24 -1.46
N ILE A 145 10.39 11.25 -2.20
CA ILE A 145 10.93 10.07 -2.87
C ILE A 145 11.98 9.44 -1.98
N VAL A 146 11.77 8.18 -1.61
CA VAL A 146 12.77 7.40 -0.88
C VAL A 146 13.58 6.54 -1.85
N TYR A 147 14.87 6.43 -1.58
CA TYR A 147 15.82 5.69 -2.42
C TYR A 147 16.30 4.40 -1.73
N SER A 148 16.92 3.53 -2.51
CA SER A 148 17.48 2.27 -2.01
C SER A 148 18.48 2.46 -0.88
N ASN A 149 18.69 1.41 -0.07
CA ASN A 149 19.68 1.35 1.02
C ASN A 149 19.57 2.49 2.05
N THR A 150 18.34 2.95 2.31
CA THR A 150 18.08 4.09 3.19
C THR A 150 17.35 3.65 4.48
N TRP A 151 17.93 4.00 5.61
CA TRP A 151 17.29 3.89 6.91
C TRP A 151 16.80 5.27 7.35
N ILE A 152 15.48 5.48 7.36
CA ILE A 152 14.85 6.69 7.91
C ILE A 152 14.57 6.44 9.40
N TYR A 153 15.19 7.23 10.26
CA TYR A 153 15.00 7.18 11.71
C TYR A 153 14.28 8.44 12.18
N ALA A 154 13.06 8.26 12.71
CA ALA A 154 12.14 9.35 13.03
C ALA A 154 11.56 9.30 14.46
N GLU A 155 12.28 8.69 15.39
CA GLU A 155 11.81 8.52 16.77
C GLU A 155 11.39 9.86 17.41
N GLY A 156 10.15 9.93 17.92
CA GLY A 156 9.58 11.15 18.51
C GLY A 156 9.20 12.26 17.51
N ALA A 157 9.42 12.07 16.22
CA ALA A 157 8.99 13.01 15.19
C ALA A 157 7.53 12.78 14.76
N THR A 158 6.87 13.85 14.34
CA THR A 158 5.57 13.80 13.65
C THR A 158 5.70 14.46 12.29
N ILE A 159 5.45 13.70 11.23
CA ILE A 159 5.52 14.16 9.84
C ILE A 159 4.09 14.26 9.30
N LYS A 160 3.65 15.48 8.99
CA LYS A 160 2.27 15.76 8.57
C LYS A 160 2.20 16.25 7.14
N ARG A 161 1.26 15.68 6.36
CA ARG A 161 0.93 16.21 5.03
C ARG A 161 0.23 17.57 5.17
N ARG A 162 0.55 18.52 4.31
CA ARG A 162 -0.15 19.82 4.27
C ARG A 162 -1.53 19.71 3.65
N SER A 163 -2.42 20.62 4.04
CA SER A 163 -3.80 20.63 3.56
C SER A 163 -3.95 20.87 2.06
N ASP A 164 -3.11 21.70 1.47
CA ASP A 164 -3.11 22.03 0.04
C ASP A 164 -2.36 21.01 -0.84
N TYR A 165 -1.72 20.03 -0.21
CA TYR A 165 -0.97 18.99 -0.91
C TYR A 165 -1.85 17.79 -1.25
N ASN A 166 -2.00 17.49 -2.54
CA ASN A 166 -2.82 16.39 -3.04
C ASN A 166 -1.96 15.27 -3.65
N TRP A 167 -1.03 14.70 -2.88
CA TRP A 167 -0.18 13.58 -3.28
C TRP A 167 0.14 12.67 -2.10
N HIS A 168 0.87 11.56 -2.32
CA HIS A 168 1.34 10.69 -1.25
C HIS A 168 2.32 11.45 -0.35
N LEU A 169 2.38 11.13 0.95
CA LEU A 169 3.37 11.74 1.83
C LEU A 169 4.78 11.26 1.47
N MET A 170 4.91 9.95 1.18
CA MET A 170 6.17 9.37 0.70
C MET A 170 5.89 8.23 -0.28
N GLN A 171 6.76 8.09 -1.28
CA GLN A 171 6.66 7.07 -2.31
C GLN A 171 8.04 6.58 -2.77
N THR A 172 8.09 5.44 -3.44
CA THR A 172 9.25 4.99 -4.22
C THR A 172 9.22 5.62 -5.62
N ASP A 173 10.30 5.51 -6.37
CA ASP A 173 10.26 5.72 -7.82
C ASP A 173 9.41 4.61 -8.45
N MET A 174 8.30 4.97 -9.06
CA MET A 174 7.32 4.04 -9.63
C MET A 174 7.50 3.85 -11.14
N SER A 175 8.54 4.40 -11.74
CA SER A 175 8.73 4.39 -13.20
C SER A 175 9.33 3.10 -13.75
N GLY A 176 9.99 2.30 -12.91
CA GLY A 176 10.66 1.07 -13.31
C GLY A 176 9.75 -0.17 -13.26
N LYS A 177 10.35 -1.36 -13.44
CA LYS A 177 9.70 -2.67 -13.44
C LYS A 177 10.38 -3.65 -12.49
N GLY A 178 9.69 -4.76 -12.19
CA GLY A 178 10.19 -5.82 -11.31
C GLY A 178 10.31 -5.38 -9.85
N TYR A 179 11.32 -5.85 -9.12
CA TYR A 179 11.41 -5.68 -7.66
C TYR A 179 12.64 -4.89 -7.19
N ASN A 180 13.41 -4.31 -8.11
CA ASN A 180 14.72 -3.74 -7.78
C ASN A 180 14.84 -2.23 -8.05
N VAL A 181 13.72 -1.55 -8.32
CA VAL A 181 13.73 -0.09 -8.53
C VAL A 181 14.12 0.61 -7.23
N THR A 182 13.50 0.20 -6.13
CA THR A 182 13.88 0.66 -4.77
C THR A 182 14.04 -0.57 -3.88
N ARG A 183 15.14 -0.66 -3.13
CA ARG A 183 15.43 -1.82 -2.28
C ARG A 183 16.09 -1.42 -0.96
N ASN A 184 15.92 -2.28 0.06
CA ASN A 184 16.53 -2.11 1.38
C ASN A 184 16.17 -0.75 1.99
N VAL A 185 14.91 -0.54 2.31
CA VAL A 185 14.44 0.67 2.99
C VAL A 185 13.86 0.30 4.35
N LYS A 186 14.34 0.93 5.40
CA LYS A 186 13.79 0.83 6.75
C LYS A 186 13.26 2.20 7.18
N ILE A 187 12.00 2.25 7.58
CA ILE A 187 11.38 3.42 8.23
C ILE A 187 11.14 3.03 9.68
N GLU A 188 11.79 3.69 10.61
CA GLU A 188 11.75 3.36 12.02
C GLU A 188 11.31 4.55 12.86
N GLY A 189 10.27 4.31 13.67
CA GLY A 189 9.71 5.31 14.56
C GLY A 189 8.88 6.39 13.87
N GLY A 190 8.46 7.35 14.65
CA GLY A 190 7.71 8.52 14.21
C GLY A 190 6.22 8.30 13.98
N THR A 191 5.51 9.41 13.91
CA THR A 191 4.10 9.48 13.51
C THR A 191 4.01 10.08 12.11
N TRP A 192 3.50 9.30 11.18
CA TRP A 192 3.30 9.66 9.77
C TRP A 192 1.81 9.90 9.54
N ASP A 193 1.42 11.17 9.45
CA ASP A 193 0.04 11.61 9.44
C ASP A 193 -0.36 12.13 8.05
N GLY A 194 -1.23 11.40 7.37
CA GLY A 194 -1.75 11.77 6.06
C GLY A 194 -2.70 12.96 6.06
N GLN A 195 -3.18 13.42 7.24
CA GLN A 195 -4.15 14.54 7.38
C GLN A 195 -5.41 14.34 6.52
N GLY A 196 -5.79 13.08 6.26
CA GLY A 196 -6.85 12.76 5.29
C GLY A 196 -8.22 13.26 5.71
N LYS A 197 -8.60 13.11 7.00
CA LYS A 197 -9.88 13.58 7.51
C LYS A 197 -10.02 15.10 7.37
N GLU A 198 -8.97 15.83 7.65
CA GLU A 198 -8.91 17.29 7.64
C GLU A 198 -8.89 17.85 6.21
N THR A 199 -8.10 17.25 5.34
CA THR A 199 -7.80 17.77 4.01
C THR A 199 -8.66 17.17 2.88
N LYS A 200 -9.30 16.00 3.16
CA LYS A 200 -9.99 15.18 2.14
C LYS A 200 -9.06 14.69 1.02
N ASN A 201 -7.77 14.63 1.29
CA ASN A 201 -6.79 14.11 0.35
C ASN A 201 -6.99 12.60 0.14
N THR A 202 -7.19 12.20 -1.11
CA THR A 202 -7.51 10.82 -1.51
C THR A 202 -6.29 10.00 -1.93
N ASN A 203 -5.09 10.44 -1.59
CA ASN A 203 -3.86 9.68 -1.82
C ASN A 203 -3.43 8.94 -0.56
N SER A 204 -2.86 7.77 -0.73
CA SER A 204 -2.29 6.96 0.35
C SER A 204 -1.22 7.74 1.13
N VAL A 205 -0.99 7.39 2.39
CA VAL A 205 0.10 8.04 3.15
C VAL A 205 1.43 7.58 2.57
N PHE A 206 1.62 6.27 2.43
CA PHE A 206 2.77 5.68 1.74
C PHE A 206 2.32 4.92 0.51
N ARG A 207 3.09 5.05 -0.58
CA ARG A 207 2.88 4.27 -1.78
C ARG A 207 4.20 3.74 -2.32
N PHE A 208 4.40 2.44 -2.22
CA PHE A 208 5.60 1.77 -2.67
C PHE A 208 5.30 0.80 -3.79
N ALA A 209 6.06 0.90 -4.86
CA ALA A 209 5.91 0.01 -6.01
C ALA A 209 7.28 -0.44 -6.52
N HIS A 210 7.31 -1.62 -7.15
CA HIS A 210 8.50 -2.20 -7.78
C HIS A 210 9.71 -2.24 -6.85
N ALA A 211 9.49 -2.66 -5.60
CA ALA A 211 10.47 -2.57 -4.54
C ALA A 211 10.79 -3.93 -3.92
N SER A 212 11.90 -4.00 -3.17
CA SER A 212 12.22 -5.16 -2.35
C SER A 212 12.84 -4.77 -1.02
N ASN A 213 12.63 -5.63 0.00
CA ASN A 213 13.14 -5.43 1.35
C ASN A 213 12.76 -4.06 1.93
N MET A 214 11.46 -3.89 2.19
CA MET A 214 10.88 -2.66 2.75
C MET A 214 10.36 -2.94 4.15
N ALA A 215 10.70 -2.11 5.15
CA ALA A 215 10.17 -2.30 6.50
C ALA A 215 9.69 -1.01 7.17
N PHE A 216 8.60 -1.13 7.91
CA PHE A 216 8.11 -0.19 8.91
C PHE A 216 8.28 -0.81 10.30
N ILE A 217 9.05 -0.17 11.15
CA ILE A 217 9.37 -0.65 12.49
C ILE A 217 8.97 0.41 13.53
N ASN A 218 8.12 0.05 14.48
CA ASN A 218 7.68 0.91 15.57
C ASN A 218 7.10 2.26 15.12
N CYS A 219 6.45 2.31 13.95
CA CYS A 219 5.86 3.53 13.39
C CYS A 219 4.40 3.69 13.82
N THR A 220 3.93 4.92 13.94
CA THR A 220 2.51 5.23 13.85
C THR A 220 2.21 5.76 12.45
N VAL A 221 1.36 5.09 11.68
CA VAL A 221 0.92 5.55 10.35
C VAL A 221 -0.59 5.75 10.37
N GLN A 222 -1.06 6.96 10.03
CA GLN A 222 -2.45 7.30 10.30
C GLN A 222 -3.09 8.26 9.31
N ASN A 223 -4.44 8.30 9.39
CA ASN A 223 -5.28 9.40 8.91
C ASN A 223 -5.29 9.52 7.38
N SER A 224 -5.76 8.45 6.72
CA SER A 224 -6.10 8.45 5.30
C SER A 224 -7.59 8.79 5.08
N PHE A 225 -7.92 9.21 3.87
CA PHE A 225 -9.28 9.51 3.44
C PHE A 225 -9.53 8.93 2.06
N ASN A 226 -10.52 8.04 1.93
CA ASN A 226 -10.85 7.31 0.70
C ASN A 226 -9.66 6.58 0.04
N ALA A 227 -8.56 6.37 0.76
CA ALA A 227 -7.30 5.83 0.24
C ALA A 227 -6.68 4.87 1.26
N HIS A 228 -5.70 4.08 0.82
CA HIS A 228 -4.96 3.21 1.72
C HIS A 228 -4.05 4.03 2.66
N ILE A 229 -3.60 3.44 3.77
CA ILE A 229 -2.57 4.04 4.61
C ILE A 229 -1.20 3.68 4.04
N ILE A 230 -0.93 2.39 3.84
CA ILE A 230 0.27 1.87 3.17
C ILE A 230 -0.19 1.06 1.96
N GLU A 231 0.14 1.51 0.78
CA GLU A 231 -0.21 0.88 -0.50
C GLU A 231 1.05 0.29 -1.13
N LEU A 232 1.05 -1.02 -1.35
CA LEU A 232 2.17 -1.77 -1.86
C LEU A 232 1.79 -2.40 -3.21
N GLY A 233 2.55 -2.15 -4.26
CA GLY A 233 2.38 -2.76 -5.57
C GLY A 233 3.66 -3.42 -6.04
N GLY A 234 3.65 -4.76 -6.22
CA GLY A 234 4.86 -5.46 -6.64
C GLY A 234 6.03 -5.27 -5.67
N VAL A 235 5.82 -5.55 -4.38
CA VAL A 235 6.86 -5.46 -3.34
C VAL A 235 7.23 -6.87 -2.87
N LYS A 236 8.50 -7.25 -3.00
CA LYS A 236 9.05 -8.51 -2.53
C LYS A 236 9.85 -8.32 -1.24
N GLY A 237 9.42 -8.99 -0.16
CA GLY A 237 10.01 -8.80 1.17
C GLY A 237 9.52 -7.51 1.82
N PHE A 238 8.41 -7.60 2.54
CA PHE A 238 7.85 -6.48 3.30
C PHE A 238 7.67 -6.86 4.76
N THR A 239 8.02 -5.95 5.67
CA THR A 239 7.78 -6.12 7.11
C THR A 239 7.07 -4.89 7.68
N ALA A 240 5.98 -5.12 8.40
CA ALA A 240 5.42 -4.15 9.36
C ALA A 240 5.47 -4.78 10.74
N GLN A 241 6.23 -4.19 11.66
CA GLN A 241 6.43 -4.75 13.00
C GLN A 241 6.36 -3.67 14.08
N GLY A 242 5.59 -3.94 15.13
CA GLY A 242 5.44 -3.03 16.27
C GLY A 242 4.75 -1.70 15.93
N CYS A 243 4.04 -1.65 14.81
CA CYS A 243 3.43 -0.42 14.31
C CYS A 243 2.00 -0.22 14.85
N THR A 244 1.58 1.04 14.91
CA THR A 244 0.18 1.43 15.08
C THR A 244 -0.34 2.00 13.77
N VAL A 245 -1.32 1.34 13.16
CA VAL A 245 -1.96 1.78 11.91
C VAL A 245 -3.41 2.14 12.19
N LYS A 246 -3.80 3.40 11.96
CA LYS A 246 -5.11 3.88 12.44
C LYS A 246 -5.71 5.04 11.67
N LYS A 247 -7.00 5.31 11.97
CA LYS A 247 -7.76 6.48 11.50
C LYS A 247 -7.94 6.52 9.98
N TYR A 248 -8.75 5.62 9.48
CA TYR A 248 -9.29 5.72 8.13
C TYR A 248 -10.61 6.50 8.16
N SER A 249 -10.81 7.37 7.21
CA SER A 249 -12.08 8.07 6.99
C SER A 249 -12.50 8.00 5.52
N GLN A 250 -13.82 8.08 5.28
CA GLN A 250 -14.42 8.04 3.94
C GLN A 250 -15.69 8.86 3.88
N ASN A 251 -16.03 9.34 2.70
CA ASN A 251 -17.34 9.91 2.38
C ASN A 251 -18.09 9.09 1.30
N ASP A 252 -17.46 8.05 0.77
CA ASP A 252 -18.04 7.11 -0.18
C ASP A 252 -18.03 5.71 0.45
N SER A 253 -19.22 5.18 0.74
CA SER A 253 -19.38 3.86 1.37
C SER A 253 -18.93 2.69 0.49
N SER A 254 -18.74 2.90 -0.82
CA SER A 254 -18.20 1.90 -1.73
C SER A 254 -16.68 1.72 -1.60
N LEU A 255 -15.98 2.73 -1.06
CA LEU A 255 -14.52 2.73 -0.92
C LEU A 255 -14.08 2.01 0.36
N LYS A 256 -14.08 0.69 0.31
CA LYS A 256 -13.75 -0.21 1.41
C LYS A 256 -12.24 -0.51 1.43
N LYS A 257 -11.42 0.49 1.71
CA LYS A 257 -9.96 0.42 1.59
C LYS A 257 -9.30 -0.35 2.74
N GLU A 258 -8.30 -1.13 2.41
CA GLU A 258 -7.35 -1.76 3.33
C GLU A 258 -6.35 -0.71 3.83
N ALA A 259 -5.98 -0.78 5.12
CA ALA A 259 -4.95 0.12 5.66
C ALA A 259 -3.56 -0.27 5.15
N ILE A 260 -3.19 -1.55 5.20
CA ILE A 260 -2.05 -2.11 4.45
C ILE A 260 -2.61 -2.91 3.30
N GLN A 261 -2.42 -2.40 2.09
CA GLN A 261 -2.84 -3.07 0.86
C GLN A 261 -1.67 -3.77 0.19
N LEU A 262 -1.85 -5.04 -0.16
CA LEU A 262 -0.98 -5.78 -1.05
C LEU A 262 -1.62 -5.80 -2.44
N ASP A 263 -0.89 -5.37 -3.46
CA ASP A 263 -1.45 -5.26 -4.80
C ASP A 263 -0.47 -5.73 -5.89
N ILE A 264 -0.98 -5.74 -7.11
CA ILE A 264 -0.28 -6.17 -8.32
C ILE A 264 -0.18 -5.00 -9.31
N CYS A 265 0.97 -4.86 -9.94
CA CYS A 265 1.21 -3.83 -10.96
C CYS A 265 0.76 -4.31 -12.34
N ASN A 266 -0.56 -4.48 -12.57
CA ASN A 266 -1.06 -5.06 -13.81
C ASN A 266 -1.89 -4.13 -14.68
N ASN A 267 -2.35 -3.00 -14.17
CA ASN A 267 -3.04 -2.00 -14.99
C ASN A 267 -3.05 -0.61 -14.32
N LYS A 268 -3.46 0.40 -15.10
CA LYS A 268 -3.49 1.79 -14.65
C LYS A 268 -4.49 2.07 -13.52
N THR A 269 -5.50 1.22 -13.33
CA THR A 269 -6.53 1.41 -12.31
C THR A 269 -6.18 0.75 -10.98
N ILE A 270 -5.39 -0.32 -11.00
CA ILE A 270 -4.95 -1.01 -9.79
C ILE A 270 -3.82 -0.21 -9.12
N MET A 271 -2.76 0.06 -9.85
CA MET A 271 -1.63 0.87 -9.38
C MET A 271 -1.34 2.00 -10.38
N PRO A 272 -2.19 3.05 -10.45
CA PRO A 272 -2.00 4.11 -11.44
C PRO A 272 -0.65 4.83 -11.25
N GLY A 273 0.04 5.09 -12.36
CA GLY A 273 1.36 5.72 -12.36
C GLY A 273 2.54 4.76 -12.23
N THR A 274 2.30 3.43 -12.10
CA THR A 274 3.34 2.41 -12.13
C THR A 274 3.45 1.75 -13.50
N ALA A 275 4.58 1.12 -13.78
CA ALA A 275 4.71 0.24 -14.92
C ALA A 275 3.81 -1.01 -14.76
N THR A 276 3.25 -1.48 -15.86
CA THR A 276 2.42 -2.70 -15.90
C THR A 276 3.28 -3.89 -16.29
N ASP A 277 3.54 -4.80 -15.34
CA ASP A 277 4.42 -5.95 -15.53
C ASP A 277 4.02 -7.17 -14.66
N ASP A 278 2.81 -7.14 -14.10
CA ASP A 278 2.24 -8.19 -13.26
C ASP A 278 3.06 -8.53 -11.99
N ALA A 279 3.93 -7.62 -11.55
CA ALA A 279 4.64 -7.78 -10.30
C ALA A 279 3.66 -7.77 -9.11
N LEU A 280 3.69 -8.82 -8.28
CA LEU A 280 2.86 -8.98 -7.08
C LEU A 280 3.67 -8.75 -5.81
N CYS A 281 2.97 -8.51 -4.71
CA CYS A 281 3.59 -8.58 -3.39
C CYS A 281 3.83 -10.03 -2.96
N SER A 282 5.00 -10.31 -2.40
CA SER A 282 5.36 -11.61 -1.82
C SER A 282 6.33 -11.45 -0.65
N ASP A 283 6.53 -12.53 0.11
CA ASP A 283 7.41 -12.55 1.28
C ASP A 283 7.06 -11.44 2.29
N VAL A 284 5.81 -11.43 2.76
CA VAL A 284 5.25 -10.38 3.62
C VAL A 284 5.13 -10.84 5.05
N LEU A 285 5.64 -10.06 6.00
CA LEU A 285 5.49 -10.26 7.43
C LEU A 285 4.81 -9.05 8.07
N ILE A 286 3.66 -9.26 8.68
CA ILE A 286 2.90 -8.26 9.44
C ILE A 286 2.71 -8.80 10.84
N GLU A 287 3.49 -8.31 11.82
CA GLU A 287 3.48 -8.87 13.15
C GLU A 287 3.55 -7.83 14.28
N ASN A 288 2.92 -8.15 15.41
CA ASN A 288 2.96 -7.34 16.62
C ASN A 288 2.47 -5.90 16.40
N ASN A 289 1.50 -5.68 15.50
CA ASN A 289 0.97 -4.36 15.20
C ASN A 289 -0.40 -4.15 15.87
N THR A 290 -0.77 -2.89 16.04
CA THR A 290 -2.11 -2.47 16.44
C THR A 290 -2.81 -1.78 15.28
N PHE A 291 -3.97 -2.31 14.88
CA PHE A 291 -4.85 -1.76 13.86
C PHE A 291 -6.14 -1.26 14.50
N THR A 292 -6.46 0.03 14.38
CA THR A 292 -7.66 0.58 15.00
C THR A 292 -8.31 1.69 14.17
N ASP A 293 -9.64 1.83 14.29
CA ASP A 293 -10.43 2.85 13.59
C ASP A 293 -10.27 2.77 12.05
N LEU A 294 -10.44 1.58 11.49
CA LEU A 294 -10.22 1.29 10.06
C LEU A 294 -11.48 0.70 9.44
N TYR A 295 -11.55 0.69 8.09
CA TYR A 295 -12.54 -0.10 7.40
C TYR A 295 -12.07 -1.55 7.25
N ARG A 296 -10.86 -1.76 6.70
CA ARG A 296 -10.13 -3.03 6.66
C ARG A 296 -8.70 -2.78 7.12
N ALA A 297 -8.10 -3.75 7.80
CA ALA A 297 -6.73 -3.56 8.27
C ALA A 297 -5.70 -4.02 7.22
N VAL A 298 -5.69 -5.29 6.85
CA VAL A 298 -4.73 -5.87 5.91
C VAL A 298 -5.46 -6.60 4.79
N GLY A 299 -4.96 -6.49 3.57
CA GLY A 299 -5.52 -7.32 2.51
C GLY A 299 -5.21 -6.87 1.09
N SER A 300 -5.93 -7.49 0.15
CA SER A 300 -5.92 -7.16 -1.26
C SER A 300 -7.35 -7.22 -1.81
N HIS A 301 -7.58 -6.60 -2.95
CA HIS A 301 -8.85 -6.66 -3.67
C HIS A 301 -8.67 -6.81 -5.18
N SER A 302 -7.46 -7.07 -5.63
CA SER A 302 -7.11 -7.30 -7.02
C SER A 302 -6.61 -8.72 -7.23
N ALA A 303 -6.96 -9.34 -8.35
CA ALA A 303 -6.49 -10.66 -8.72
C ALA A 303 -6.28 -10.76 -10.23
N VAL A 304 -5.30 -11.56 -10.59
CA VAL A 304 -5.07 -12.03 -11.97
C VAL A 304 -5.02 -13.55 -11.94
N VAL A 305 -5.71 -14.19 -12.85
CA VAL A 305 -5.78 -15.65 -12.90
C VAL A 305 -4.37 -16.24 -13.07
N GLY A 306 -4.02 -17.16 -12.21
CA GLY A 306 -2.71 -17.83 -12.21
C GLY A 306 -1.59 -17.09 -11.50
N LEU A 307 -1.84 -15.89 -10.96
CA LEU A 307 -0.88 -15.11 -10.19
C LEU A 307 -1.39 -14.95 -8.74
N TYR A 308 -0.54 -15.15 -7.75
CA TYR A 308 -0.93 -15.16 -6.33
C TYR A 308 0.01 -14.30 -5.49
N TYR A 309 -0.55 -13.63 -4.47
CA TYR A 309 0.25 -13.06 -3.39
C TYR A 309 0.79 -14.22 -2.57
N ASP A 310 2.09 -14.40 -2.56
CA ASP A 310 2.73 -15.59 -2.03
C ASP A 310 3.49 -15.32 -0.74
N ASN A 311 3.50 -16.32 0.15
CA ASN A 311 4.28 -16.31 1.37
C ASN A 311 3.97 -15.08 2.25
N VAL A 312 2.70 -14.98 2.71
CA VAL A 312 2.20 -13.87 3.54
C VAL A 312 1.93 -14.36 4.95
N VAL A 313 2.63 -13.80 5.94
CA VAL A 313 2.46 -14.11 7.36
C VAL A 313 1.88 -12.89 8.10
N ILE A 314 0.73 -13.06 8.72
CA ILE A 314 0.05 -12.06 9.54
C ILE A 314 -0.14 -12.69 10.92
N LYS A 315 0.61 -12.23 11.93
CA LYS A 315 0.61 -12.86 13.24
C LYS A 315 0.71 -11.86 14.40
N ASN A 316 0.13 -12.22 15.54
CA ASN A 316 0.24 -11.47 16.79
C ASN A 316 -0.19 -10.00 16.66
N ASN A 317 -1.17 -9.69 15.81
CA ASN A 317 -1.66 -8.34 15.64
C ASN A 317 -2.95 -8.13 16.44
N VAL A 318 -3.17 -6.91 16.91
CA VAL A 318 -4.38 -6.50 17.60
C VAL A 318 -5.25 -5.70 16.63
N PHE A 319 -6.52 -6.08 16.50
CA PHE A 319 -7.50 -5.40 15.66
C PHE A 319 -8.64 -4.88 16.54
N SER A 320 -8.93 -3.59 16.45
CA SER A 320 -10.02 -2.96 17.21
C SER A 320 -10.75 -1.93 16.35
N ASN A 321 -12.06 -1.77 16.56
CA ASN A 321 -12.90 -0.84 15.82
C ASN A 321 -12.72 -0.93 14.29
N ILE A 322 -12.80 -2.14 13.77
CA ILE A 322 -12.72 -2.43 12.32
C ILE A 322 -14.14 -2.55 11.78
N LYS A 323 -14.54 -1.67 10.87
CA LYS A 323 -15.92 -1.61 10.34
C LYS A 323 -16.25 -2.73 9.37
N GLY A 324 -15.26 -3.26 8.67
CA GLY A 324 -15.41 -4.34 7.71
C GLY A 324 -14.60 -5.57 8.12
N LYS A 325 -13.86 -6.14 7.19
CA LYS A 325 -12.99 -7.30 7.46
C LYS A 325 -11.65 -6.83 8.02
N ALA A 326 -11.21 -7.38 9.15
CA ALA A 326 -9.87 -7.11 9.67
C ALA A 326 -8.80 -7.55 8.67
N ILE A 327 -8.95 -8.75 8.11
CA ILE A 327 -8.05 -9.31 7.10
C ILE A 327 -8.88 -9.73 5.90
N ASN A 328 -8.45 -9.35 4.69
CA ASN A 328 -9.11 -9.67 3.43
C ASN A 328 -8.12 -10.38 2.48
N THR A 329 -7.97 -11.69 2.67
CA THR A 329 -7.09 -12.53 1.85
C THR A 329 -7.73 -12.81 0.50
N TYR A 330 -7.46 -11.97 -0.47
CA TYR A 330 -7.94 -12.14 -1.83
C TYR A 330 -6.79 -12.57 -2.73
N ASN A 331 -6.83 -13.80 -3.25
CA ASN A 331 -5.82 -14.37 -4.14
C ASN A 331 -4.46 -14.64 -3.47
N TYR A 332 -4.46 -15.12 -2.22
CA TYR A 332 -3.24 -15.46 -1.49
C TYR A 332 -2.94 -16.96 -1.58
N THR A 333 -1.64 -17.29 -1.56
CA THR A 333 -1.12 -18.65 -1.37
C THR A 333 -0.03 -18.65 -0.30
N ASN A 334 0.22 -19.82 0.31
CA ASN A 334 1.19 -19.94 1.41
C ASN A 334 1.02 -18.87 2.50
N CYS A 335 -0.23 -18.65 2.93
CA CYS A 335 -0.61 -17.62 3.88
C CYS A 335 -0.79 -18.22 5.28
N ILE A 336 -0.15 -17.58 6.27
CA ILE A 336 -0.29 -17.93 7.69
C ILE A 336 -0.92 -16.75 8.43
N ILE A 337 -2.05 -16.99 9.11
CA ILE A 337 -2.72 -16.01 9.97
C ILE A 337 -2.86 -16.64 11.36
N ARG A 338 -2.30 -15.99 12.40
CA ARG A 338 -2.35 -16.49 13.78
C ARG A 338 -2.18 -15.37 14.82
#